data_6127ac52d153811268690285f2309a91
#
_entry.id   6127ac52d153811268690285f2309a91
#
_cell.length_a   1.000
_cell.length_b   1.000
_cell.length_c   1.000
_cell.angle_alpha   90.00
_cell.angle_beta   90.00
_cell.angle_gamma   90.00
#
_symmetry.space_group_name_H-M   'P 1'
#
loop_
_entity.id
_entity.type
_entity.pdbx_description
1 polymer ?
#
loop_
_entity_poly.entity_id
_entity_poly.type
_entity_poly.pdbx_seq_one_letter_code
_entity_poly.pdbx_strand_id
1 'polypeptide(L)'
;FLDSLDLQIVMFKPEAESAFPEFYELARSVEPLSQDELKEIEVTPEDEASIMYTSGSTGMPKGVLSTHRNIINALYTWKFVKEITEILRPELVEDNPEFPPALLANVPLFHVTGSHAQFLASFIYARKFVMMYKWDADAALILIEQERISVFHGVPTMAWEIMQSPNFKTTDLSSLRGVQSGG
;
A
#
# COMPACT_ATOMS: atom_id res chain seq x y z
N PHE A 1 4.96 -31.81 3.90
CA PHE A 1 4.82 -31.10 2.62
C PHE A 1 5.90 -30.01 2.46
N LEU A 2 6.12 -29.15 3.46
CA LEU A 2 7.15 -28.11 3.39
C LEU A 2 8.57 -28.70 3.33
N ASP A 3 8.81 -29.82 4.02
CA ASP A 3 10.13 -30.51 4.04
C ASP A 3 10.54 -31.07 2.68
N SER A 4 9.60 -31.17 1.74
CA SER A 4 9.88 -31.65 0.36
C SER A 4 10.26 -30.52 -0.60
N LEU A 5 10.20 -29.27 -0.16
CA LEU A 5 10.52 -28.08 -0.93
C LEU A 5 11.83 -27.51 -0.41
N ASP A 6 12.74 -27.17 -1.31
CA ASP A 6 13.97 -26.43 -0.97
C ASP A 6 13.61 -24.95 -0.70
N LEU A 7 12.96 -24.72 0.44
CA LEU A 7 12.48 -23.40 0.85
C LEU A 7 13.19 -22.93 2.11
N GLN A 8 13.63 -21.69 2.07
CA GLN A 8 14.10 -20.97 3.26
C GLN A 8 12.93 -20.30 3.95
N ILE A 9 12.58 -20.77 5.15
CA ILE A 9 11.47 -20.21 5.94
C ILE A 9 12.04 -19.22 6.94
N VAL A 10 11.49 -18.00 6.93
CA VAL A 10 11.84 -16.91 7.87
C VAL A 10 10.56 -16.42 8.54
N MET A 11 10.57 -16.30 9.86
CA MET A 11 9.43 -15.82 10.62
C MET A 11 9.52 -14.31 10.83
N PHE A 12 8.37 -13.64 10.69
CA PHE A 12 8.25 -12.22 10.97
C PHE A 12 7.48 -12.01 12.27
N LYS A 13 8.16 -11.54 13.32
CA LYS A 13 7.58 -11.34 14.66
C LYS A 13 6.81 -12.56 15.19
N PRO A 14 7.47 -13.70 15.38
CA PRO A 14 6.80 -14.88 15.95
C PRO A 14 6.26 -14.54 17.36
N GLU A 15 5.04 -14.99 17.65
CA GLU A 15 4.41 -14.79 18.98
C GLU A 15 5.03 -15.70 20.05
N ALA A 16 5.74 -16.75 19.64
CA ALA A 16 6.42 -17.70 20.51
C ALA A 16 7.78 -18.07 19.91
N GLU A 17 8.61 -18.79 20.71
CA GLU A 17 9.86 -19.33 20.21
C GLU A 17 9.64 -20.18 18.95
N SER A 18 10.37 -19.88 17.88
CA SER A 18 10.25 -20.51 16.57
C SER A 18 11.48 -21.31 16.22
N ALA A 19 11.29 -22.47 15.57
CA ALA A 19 12.37 -23.24 14.99
C ALA A 19 13.03 -22.55 13.76
N PHE A 20 12.38 -21.50 13.24
CA PHE A 20 12.87 -20.74 12.09
C PHE A 20 13.49 -19.41 12.53
N PRO A 21 14.50 -18.90 11.82
CA PRO A 21 15.12 -17.63 12.15
C PRO A 21 14.12 -16.48 12.06
N GLU A 22 14.24 -15.52 12.95
CA GLU A 22 13.44 -14.31 12.94
C GLU A 22 14.00 -13.33 11.89
N PHE A 23 13.10 -12.69 11.14
CA PHE A 23 13.45 -11.82 10.02
C PHE A 23 14.45 -10.71 10.40
N TYR A 24 14.23 -10.04 11.51
CA TYR A 24 15.10 -8.93 11.90
C TYR A 24 16.50 -9.39 12.33
N GLU A 25 16.60 -10.57 12.93
CA GLU A 25 17.91 -11.16 13.28
C GLU A 25 18.67 -11.53 12.00
N LEU A 26 18.00 -12.17 11.06
CA LEU A 26 18.58 -12.49 9.77
C LEU A 26 18.98 -11.23 8.99
N ALA A 27 18.12 -10.23 8.92
CA ALA A 27 18.40 -8.97 8.22
C ALA A 27 19.60 -8.21 8.81
N ARG A 28 19.82 -8.31 10.12
CA ARG A 28 21.00 -7.71 10.78
C ARG A 28 22.28 -8.52 10.60
N SER A 29 22.17 -9.80 10.27
CA SER A 29 23.32 -10.69 10.08
C SER A 29 23.94 -10.64 8.68
N VAL A 30 23.28 -9.98 7.73
CA VAL A 30 23.76 -9.85 6.35
C VAL A 30 24.23 -8.41 6.08
N GLU A 31 25.30 -8.29 5.32
CA GLU A 31 25.77 -6.98 4.86
C GLU A 31 24.82 -6.43 3.78
N PRO A 32 24.44 -5.16 3.84
CA PRO A 32 23.67 -4.54 2.78
C PRO A 32 24.43 -4.54 1.46
N LEU A 33 23.72 -4.79 0.37
CA LEU A 33 24.29 -4.63 -0.96
C LEU A 33 24.74 -3.19 -1.20
N SER A 34 25.93 -3.05 -1.79
CA SER A 34 26.40 -1.75 -2.25
C SER A 34 25.56 -1.23 -3.43
N GLN A 35 25.64 0.08 -3.68
CA GLN A 35 24.98 0.68 -4.84
C GLN A 35 25.43 0.09 -6.18
N ASP A 36 26.67 -0.36 -6.27
CA ASP A 36 27.21 -0.95 -7.51
C ASP A 36 26.72 -2.38 -7.69
N GLU A 37 26.69 -3.20 -6.64
CA GLU A 37 26.07 -4.53 -6.68
C GLU A 37 24.58 -4.46 -7.03
N LEU A 38 23.84 -3.46 -6.54
CA LEU A 38 22.45 -3.26 -6.91
C LEU A 38 22.27 -2.94 -8.41
N LYS A 39 23.23 -2.23 -9.02
CA LYS A 39 23.19 -1.93 -10.47
C LYS A 39 23.48 -3.13 -11.35
N GLU A 40 24.19 -4.14 -10.82
CA GLU A 40 24.49 -5.38 -11.54
C GLU A 40 23.27 -6.34 -11.61
N ILE A 41 22.24 -6.08 -10.81
CA ILE A 41 21.01 -6.87 -10.85
C ILE A 41 20.19 -6.44 -12.08
N GLU A 42 20.22 -7.27 -13.10
CA GLU A 42 19.39 -7.06 -14.29
C GLU A 42 17.96 -7.49 -14.01
N VAL A 43 17.02 -6.54 -14.17
CA VAL A 43 15.58 -6.79 -14.06
C VAL A 43 14.92 -6.38 -15.38
N THR A 44 14.25 -7.33 -16.00
CA THR A 44 13.52 -7.08 -17.25
C THR A 44 12.02 -6.86 -16.97
N PRO A 45 11.30 -6.19 -17.88
CA PRO A 45 9.85 -6.04 -17.74
C PRO A 45 9.08 -7.36 -17.67
N GLU A 46 9.65 -8.43 -18.21
CA GLU A 46 9.02 -9.75 -18.30
C GLU A 46 9.28 -10.61 -17.05
N ASP A 47 10.20 -10.19 -16.16
CA ASP A 47 10.48 -10.93 -14.97
C ASP A 47 9.27 -10.95 -14.02
N GLU A 48 9.12 -12.06 -13.32
CA GLU A 48 8.07 -12.28 -12.35
C GLU A 48 8.29 -11.39 -11.13
N ALA A 49 7.31 -10.54 -10.82
CA ALA A 49 7.43 -9.52 -9.79
C ALA A 49 6.64 -9.84 -8.52
N SER A 50 5.46 -10.47 -8.66
CA SER A 50 4.63 -10.80 -7.52
C SER A 50 3.67 -11.96 -7.79
N ILE A 51 3.35 -12.69 -6.72
CA ILE A 51 2.24 -13.65 -6.70
C ILE A 51 1.27 -13.23 -5.60
N MET A 52 0.04 -12.91 -5.99
CA MET A 52 -1.02 -12.56 -5.06
C MET A 52 -2.11 -13.61 -5.06
N TYR A 53 -2.45 -14.12 -3.88
CA TYR A 53 -3.47 -15.15 -3.74
C TYR A 53 -4.86 -14.52 -3.65
N THR A 54 -5.80 -15.11 -4.39
CA THR A 54 -7.22 -14.82 -4.29
C THR A 54 -7.96 -16.02 -3.69
N SER A 55 -9.12 -15.79 -3.05
CA SER A 55 -9.93 -16.86 -2.43
C SER A 55 -10.43 -17.90 -3.44
N GLY A 56 -10.42 -17.57 -4.75
CA GLY A 56 -10.89 -18.45 -5.81
C GLY A 56 -12.38 -18.80 -5.70
N SER A 57 -13.10 -18.72 -6.80
CA SER A 57 -14.54 -19.09 -6.86
C SER A 57 -14.80 -20.60 -6.62
N THR A 58 -13.77 -21.42 -6.71
CA THR A 58 -13.82 -22.89 -6.51
C THR A 58 -13.44 -23.34 -5.09
N GLY A 59 -13.23 -22.39 -4.16
CA GLY A 59 -12.84 -22.66 -2.77
C GLY A 59 -11.36 -22.91 -2.55
N MET A 60 -10.56 -23.13 -3.60
CA MET A 60 -9.10 -23.23 -3.49
C MET A 60 -8.43 -21.89 -3.85
N PRO A 61 -7.52 -21.38 -3.01
CA PRO A 61 -6.79 -20.18 -3.33
C PRO A 61 -6.00 -20.33 -4.63
N LYS A 62 -6.01 -19.26 -5.44
CA LYS A 62 -5.26 -19.21 -6.71
C LYS A 62 -4.25 -18.07 -6.64
N GLY A 63 -2.99 -18.40 -6.97
CA GLY A 63 -1.93 -17.41 -7.10
C GLY A 63 -2.02 -16.70 -8.46
N VAL A 64 -2.15 -15.38 -8.43
CA VAL A 64 -2.09 -14.53 -9.64
C VAL A 64 -0.67 -14.02 -9.77
N LEU A 65 0.02 -14.51 -10.79
CA LEU A 65 1.37 -14.08 -11.15
C LEU A 65 1.32 -12.77 -11.93
N SER A 66 2.11 -11.80 -11.53
CA SER A 66 2.28 -10.53 -12.24
C SER A 66 3.75 -10.27 -12.53
N THR A 67 4.05 -9.85 -13.75
CA THR A 67 5.38 -9.39 -14.15
C THR A 67 5.57 -7.91 -13.79
N HIS A 68 6.81 -7.43 -13.83
CA HIS A 68 7.11 -6.00 -13.69
C HIS A 68 6.32 -5.16 -14.71
N ARG A 69 6.20 -5.64 -15.96
CA ARG A 69 5.40 -4.98 -17.01
C ARG A 69 3.94 -4.81 -16.60
N ASN A 70 3.32 -5.86 -16.05
CA ASN A 70 1.92 -5.81 -15.63
C ASN A 70 1.69 -4.72 -14.57
N ILE A 71 2.55 -4.71 -13.54
CA ILE A 71 2.45 -3.76 -12.42
C ILE A 71 2.69 -2.34 -12.91
N ILE A 72 3.78 -2.11 -13.64
CA ILE A 72 4.15 -0.79 -14.15
C ILE A 72 3.06 -0.23 -15.08
N ASN A 73 2.52 -1.04 -15.98
CA ASN A 73 1.43 -0.61 -16.86
C ASN A 73 0.18 -0.20 -16.07
N ALA A 74 -0.19 -0.93 -15.03
CA ALA A 74 -1.32 -0.56 -14.18
C ALA A 74 -1.08 0.80 -13.50
N LEU A 75 0.11 1.00 -12.91
CA LEU A 75 0.48 2.25 -12.23
C LEU A 75 0.45 3.45 -13.18
N TYR A 76 1.04 3.31 -14.37
CA TYR A 76 1.04 4.39 -15.36
C TYR A 76 -0.34 4.62 -15.99
N THR A 77 -1.17 3.58 -16.11
CA THR A 77 -2.56 3.75 -16.54
C THR A 77 -3.34 4.60 -15.54
N TRP A 78 -3.20 4.34 -14.25
CA TRP A 78 -3.85 5.17 -13.22
C TRP A 78 -3.34 6.61 -13.23
N LYS A 79 -2.04 6.80 -13.38
CA LYS A 79 -1.44 8.13 -13.51
C LYS A 79 -2.01 8.85 -14.74
N PHE A 80 -2.05 8.20 -15.88
CA PHE A 80 -2.58 8.76 -17.12
C PHE A 80 -4.06 9.16 -16.99
N VAL A 81 -4.89 8.28 -16.40
CA VAL A 81 -6.30 8.59 -16.15
C VAL A 81 -6.45 9.81 -15.24
N LYS A 82 -5.62 9.90 -14.19
CA LYS A 82 -5.60 11.06 -13.30
C LYS A 82 -5.24 12.33 -14.08
N GLU A 83 -4.13 12.35 -14.82
CA GLU A 83 -3.67 13.51 -15.58
C GLU A 83 -4.68 13.96 -16.65
N ILE A 84 -5.32 13.01 -17.36
CA ILE A 84 -6.39 13.32 -18.31
C ILE A 84 -7.60 13.93 -17.59
N THR A 85 -7.96 13.40 -16.42
CA THR A 85 -9.07 13.95 -15.65
C THR A 85 -8.77 15.38 -15.22
N GLU A 86 -7.55 15.66 -14.79
CA GLU A 86 -7.11 17.02 -14.41
C GLU A 86 -7.19 18.00 -15.59
N ILE A 87 -6.89 17.53 -16.80
CA ILE A 87 -6.98 18.37 -18.02
C ILE A 87 -8.44 18.58 -18.45
N LEU A 88 -9.24 17.53 -18.47
CA LEU A 88 -10.61 17.57 -18.98
C LEU A 88 -11.62 18.10 -17.98
N ARG A 89 -11.34 17.96 -16.70
CA ARG A 89 -12.23 18.31 -15.59
C ARG A 89 -11.45 19.04 -14.49
N PRO A 90 -10.84 20.19 -14.82
CA PRO A 90 -10.05 20.96 -13.86
C PRO A 90 -10.83 21.37 -12.61
N GLU A 91 -12.16 21.45 -12.71
CA GLU A 91 -13.03 21.74 -11.58
C GLU A 91 -13.10 20.59 -10.54
N LEU A 92 -12.63 19.39 -10.89
CA LEU A 92 -12.52 18.26 -9.95
C LEU A 92 -11.15 18.20 -9.27
N VAL A 93 -10.22 19.04 -9.68
CA VAL A 93 -8.87 19.09 -9.14
C VAL A 93 -8.84 20.12 -8.01
N GLU A 94 -8.95 19.63 -6.81
CA GLU A 94 -8.69 20.45 -5.63
C GLU A 94 -7.18 20.45 -5.35
N ASP A 95 -6.45 21.32 -6.00
CA ASP A 95 -5.03 21.52 -5.69
C ASP A 95 -4.91 22.56 -4.58
N ASN A 96 -4.60 22.09 -3.38
CA ASN A 96 -4.26 22.96 -2.27
C ASN A 96 -2.76 22.88 -2.03
N PRO A 97 -1.97 23.88 -2.46
CA PRO A 97 -0.53 23.86 -2.30
C PRO A 97 -0.07 23.86 -0.84
N GLU A 98 -0.93 24.24 0.10
CA GLU A 98 -0.63 24.22 1.53
C GLU A 98 -0.42 22.80 2.05
N PHE A 99 -1.13 21.80 1.48
CA PHE A 99 -1.05 20.43 1.93
C PHE A 99 -0.52 19.51 0.82
N PRO A 100 0.76 19.11 0.88
CA PRO A 100 1.33 18.16 -0.07
C PRO A 100 0.52 16.83 -0.10
N PRO A 101 0.51 16.13 -1.24
CA PRO A 101 -0.19 14.86 -1.34
C PRO A 101 0.23 13.87 -0.27
N ALA A 102 -0.71 13.36 0.50
CA ALA A 102 -0.49 12.39 1.57
C ALA A 102 -1.63 11.37 1.61
N LEU A 103 -1.29 10.08 1.71
CA LEU A 103 -2.23 8.97 1.76
C LEU A 103 -2.19 8.30 3.11
N LEU A 104 -3.36 8.01 3.69
CA LEU A 104 -3.49 7.08 4.80
C LEU A 104 -3.72 5.66 4.26
N ALA A 105 -2.73 4.79 4.48
CA ALA A 105 -2.78 3.38 4.08
C ALA A 105 -3.37 2.54 5.21
N ASN A 106 -4.55 2.03 4.97
CA ASN A 106 -5.36 1.26 5.90
C ASN A 106 -5.77 -0.11 5.34
N VAL A 107 -5.39 -0.41 4.09
CA VAL A 107 -5.61 -1.70 3.44
C VAL A 107 -4.31 -2.51 3.51
N PRO A 108 -4.37 -3.80 3.89
CA PRO A 108 -3.17 -4.62 4.00
C PRO A 108 -2.38 -4.74 2.71
N LEU A 109 -1.04 -4.76 2.81
CA LEU A 109 -0.14 -4.85 1.66
C LEU A 109 -0.20 -6.21 0.94
N PHE A 110 -0.76 -7.24 1.55
CA PHE A 110 -1.00 -8.52 0.87
C PHE A 110 -2.20 -8.48 -0.09
N HIS A 111 -2.97 -7.37 -0.10
CA HIS A 111 -4.04 -7.12 -1.06
C HIS A 111 -3.55 -6.13 -2.13
N VAL A 112 -3.97 -6.35 -3.40
CA VAL A 112 -3.56 -5.49 -4.54
C VAL A 112 -3.87 -4.02 -4.32
N THR A 113 -4.96 -3.68 -3.64
CA THR A 113 -5.30 -2.30 -3.30
C THR A 113 -4.24 -1.69 -2.38
N GLY A 114 -3.84 -2.40 -1.33
CA GLY A 114 -2.80 -1.91 -0.40
C GLY A 114 -1.42 -1.83 -1.07
N SER A 115 -0.99 -2.90 -1.73
CA SER A 115 0.35 -2.96 -2.33
C SER A 115 0.50 -2.12 -3.59
N HIS A 116 -0.43 -2.20 -4.54
CA HIS A 116 -0.28 -1.53 -5.83
C HIS A 116 -0.91 -0.14 -5.84
N ALA A 117 -2.22 -0.03 -5.49
CA ALA A 117 -2.91 1.24 -5.60
C ALA A 117 -2.58 2.24 -4.47
N GLN A 118 -2.13 1.75 -3.31
CA GLN A 118 -1.70 2.62 -2.22
C GLN A 118 -0.18 2.75 -2.17
N PHE A 119 0.56 1.67 -1.91
CA PHE A 119 2.00 1.72 -1.68
C PHE A 119 2.78 2.07 -2.96
N LEU A 120 2.75 1.23 -4.00
CA LEU A 120 3.53 1.48 -5.21
C LEU A 120 3.11 2.76 -5.94
N ALA A 121 1.81 3.06 -6.01
CA ALA A 121 1.34 4.31 -6.60
C ALA A 121 1.84 5.55 -5.83
N SER A 122 2.15 5.44 -4.55
CA SER A 122 2.69 6.58 -3.79
C SER A 122 4.06 7.05 -4.30
N PHE A 123 4.87 6.15 -4.82
CA PHE A 123 6.14 6.53 -5.49
C PHE A 123 5.88 7.28 -6.80
N ILE A 124 4.93 6.81 -7.61
CA ILE A 124 4.58 7.45 -8.90
C ILE A 124 4.01 8.85 -8.69
N TYR A 125 3.22 9.04 -7.64
CA TYR A 125 2.59 10.33 -7.31
C TYR A 125 3.45 11.21 -6.40
N ALA A 126 4.63 10.74 -5.98
CA ALA A 126 5.50 11.43 -5.02
C ALA A 126 4.73 11.91 -3.78
N ARG A 127 3.84 11.07 -3.24
CA ARG A 127 3.00 11.40 -2.10
C ARG A 127 3.52 10.76 -0.81
N LYS A 128 3.32 11.43 0.30
CA LYS A 128 3.57 10.90 1.63
C LYS A 128 2.70 9.66 1.86
N PHE A 129 3.30 8.62 2.42
CA PHE A 129 2.62 7.35 2.70
C PHE A 129 2.64 7.09 4.20
N VAL A 130 1.47 7.18 4.84
CA VAL A 130 1.29 6.96 6.27
C VAL A 130 0.59 5.62 6.49
N MET A 131 1.16 4.75 7.29
CA MET A 131 0.64 3.40 7.54
C MET A 131 0.00 3.30 8.92
N MET A 132 -1.12 2.60 9.00
CA MET A 132 -1.73 2.14 10.25
C MET A 132 -1.35 0.68 10.50
N TYR A 133 -1.00 0.34 11.75
CA TYR A 133 -0.77 -1.06 12.13
C TYR A 133 -2.08 -1.88 12.11
N LYS A 134 -3.15 -1.28 12.61
CA LYS A 134 -4.49 -1.86 12.68
C LYS A 134 -5.50 -0.75 12.46
N TRP A 135 -6.60 -1.08 11.79
CA TRP A 135 -7.69 -0.13 11.60
C TRP A 135 -8.33 0.27 12.94
N ASP A 136 -8.46 1.56 13.13
CA ASP A 136 -9.17 2.21 14.21
C ASP A 136 -9.59 3.60 13.74
N ALA A 137 -10.88 3.93 13.83
CA ALA A 137 -11.42 5.16 13.27
C ALA A 137 -10.92 6.42 14.00
N ASP A 138 -10.74 6.36 15.33
CA ASP A 138 -10.22 7.49 16.10
C ASP A 138 -8.73 7.71 15.84
N ALA A 139 -7.95 6.64 15.76
CA ALA A 139 -6.55 6.72 15.36
C ALA A 139 -6.40 7.25 13.92
N ALA A 140 -7.31 6.87 13.00
CA ALA A 140 -7.32 7.40 11.65
C ALA A 140 -7.58 8.91 11.63
N LEU A 141 -8.53 9.41 12.41
CA LEU A 141 -8.81 10.85 12.55
C LEU A 141 -7.59 11.62 13.08
N ILE A 142 -6.93 11.09 14.11
CA ILE A 142 -5.69 11.68 14.65
C ILE A 142 -4.60 11.75 13.58
N LEU A 143 -4.40 10.67 12.81
CA LEU A 143 -3.41 10.65 11.72
C LEU A 143 -3.77 11.60 10.58
N ILE A 144 -5.05 11.72 10.23
CA ILE A 144 -5.50 12.67 9.20
C ILE A 144 -5.12 14.09 9.59
N GLU A 145 -5.37 14.49 10.83
CA GLU A 145 -5.05 15.82 11.32
C GLU A 145 -3.53 16.04 11.44
N GLN A 146 -2.82 15.15 12.15
CA GLN A 146 -1.41 15.31 12.46
C GLN A 146 -0.51 15.22 11.21
N GLU A 147 -0.81 14.28 10.33
CA GLU A 147 0.00 14.00 9.13
C GLU A 147 -0.49 14.75 7.90
N ARG A 148 -1.54 15.56 8.05
CA ARG A 148 -2.18 16.33 6.97
C ARG A 148 -2.52 15.43 5.78
N ILE A 149 -3.22 14.34 6.05
CA ILE A 149 -3.63 13.39 5.02
C ILE A 149 -4.56 14.07 4.03
N SER A 150 -4.24 13.96 2.75
CA SER A 150 -5.06 14.53 1.68
C SER A 150 -5.98 13.51 1.00
N VAL A 151 -5.63 12.23 1.07
CA VAL A 151 -6.42 11.13 0.50
C VAL A 151 -6.59 10.02 1.51
N PHE A 152 -7.84 9.69 1.79
CA PHE A 152 -8.22 8.47 2.49
C PHE A 152 -8.75 7.46 1.46
N HIS A 153 -8.15 6.28 1.41
CA HIS A 153 -8.57 5.22 0.50
C HIS A 153 -8.79 3.93 1.29
N GLY A 154 -10.03 3.53 1.45
CA GLY A 154 -10.41 2.35 2.21
C GLY A 154 -11.69 1.69 1.69
N VAL A 155 -12.21 0.75 2.46
CA VAL A 155 -13.53 0.17 2.20
C VAL A 155 -14.64 1.09 2.75
N PRO A 156 -15.88 1.04 2.20
CA PRO A 156 -16.95 1.95 2.59
C PRO A 156 -17.25 1.96 4.10
N THR A 157 -17.11 0.82 4.76
CA THR A 157 -17.32 0.67 6.21
C THR A 157 -16.35 1.53 7.02
N MET A 158 -15.10 1.66 6.59
CA MET A 158 -14.09 2.49 7.27
C MET A 158 -14.46 3.97 7.21
N ALA A 159 -14.92 4.46 6.05
CA ALA A 159 -15.41 5.83 5.93
C ALA A 159 -16.65 6.08 6.82
N TRP A 160 -17.54 5.10 6.88
CA TRP A 160 -18.70 5.15 7.76
C TRP A 160 -18.29 5.22 9.25
N GLU A 161 -17.36 4.38 9.69
CA GLU A 161 -16.87 4.36 11.08
C GLU A 161 -16.21 5.69 11.46
N ILE A 162 -15.42 6.29 10.57
CA ILE A 162 -14.88 7.65 10.76
C ILE A 162 -16.00 8.66 11.03
N MET A 163 -17.05 8.66 10.21
CA MET A 163 -18.18 9.60 10.38
C MET A 163 -19.01 9.35 11.64
N GLN A 164 -18.98 8.14 12.19
CA GLN A 164 -19.65 7.79 13.45
C GLN A 164 -18.81 8.10 14.69
N SER A 165 -17.52 8.36 14.53
CA SER A 165 -16.66 8.72 15.66
C SER A 165 -17.13 10.00 16.34
N PRO A 166 -17.16 10.04 17.67
CA PRO A 166 -17.46 11.28 18.41
C PRO A 166 -16.45 12.39 18.11
N ASN A 167 -15.23 12.01 17.72
CA ASN A 167 -14.14 12.94 17.40
C ASN A 167 -14.24 13.54 15.99
N PHE A 168 -15.11 13.00 15.10
CA PHE A 168 -15.23 13.44 13.71
C PHE A 168 -15.47 14.95 13.56
N LYS A 169 -16.32 15.52 14.43
CA LYS A 169 -16.70 16.96 14.37
C LYS A 169 -15.65 17.90 14.93
N THR A 170 -14.70 17.38 15.70
CA THR A 170 -13.66 18.17 16.38
C THR A 170 -12.30 18.05 15.73
N THR A 171 -12.10 17.05 14.87
CA THR A 171 -10.85 16.81 14.14
C THR A 171 -10.73 17.79 12.96
N ASP A 172 -9.56 18.36 12.77
CA ASP A 172 -9.25 19.18 11.60
C ASP A 172 -9.06 18.30 10.36
N LEU A 173 -10.07 18.26 9.51
CA LEU A 173 -10.09 17.54 8.24
C LEU A 173 -9.78 18.43 7.03
N SER A 174 -9.29 19.65 7.22
CA SER A 174 -9.06 20.64 6.15
C SER A 174 -8.06 20.19 5.09
N SER A 175 -7.18 19.25 5.43
CA SER A 175 -6.24 18.64 4.47
C SER A 175 -6.88 17.59 3.58
N LEU A 176 -8.01 16.98 4.00
CA LEU A 176 -8.64 15.86 3.32
C LEU A 176 -9.42 16.33 2.09
N ARG A 177 -8.98 15.94 0.90
CA ARG A 177 -9.55 16.32 -0.40
C ARG A 177 -10.40 15.22 -1.01
N GLY A 178 -10.09 13.98 -0.69
CA GLY A 178 -10.78 12.85 -1.29
C GLY A 178 -10.90 11.66 -0.36
N VAL A 179 -12.08 11.07 -0.38
CA VAL A 179 -12.36 9.77 0.21
C VAL A 179 -12.62 8.81 -0.93
N GLN A 180 -11.69 7.91 -1.16
CA GLN A 180 -11.79 6.91 -2.21
C GLN A 180 -12.19 5.57 -1.59
N SER A 181 -13.09 4.88 -2.26
CA SER A 181 -13.57 3.57 -1.84
C SER A 181 -13.48 2.61 -3.01
N GLY A 182 -12.92 1.44 -2.76
CA GLY A 182 -12.80 0.38 -3.74
C GLY A 182 -12.25 -0.90 -3.11
N GLY A 183 -12.57 -2.06 -3.69
CA GLY A 183 -12.13 -3.39 -3.26
C GLY A 183 -12.87 -4.47 -3.99
#